data_a5d4cbefbde50a7607c33993e7d48c0c
#
_entry.id   a5d4cbefbde50a7607c33993e7d48c0c
#
_cell.length_a   1.000
_cell.length_b   1.000
_cell.length_c   1.000
_cell.angle_alpha   90.00
_cell.angle_beta   90.00
_cell.angle_gamma   90.00
#
_symmetry.space_group_name_H-M   'P 1'
#
loop_
_entity.id
_entity.type
_entity.pdbx_description
1 polymer ?
#
loop_
_entity_poly.entity_id
_entity_poly.type
_entity_poly.pdbx_seq_one_letter_code
_entity_poly.pdbx_strand_id
1 'polypeptide(L)'
;MNESFDPAAAVVIVAIIFFSFYVVGSTASRKKIAKIGSSIQQAVAELGGKTTAARFGVSAAVLSFKGLGNMEQFSVVVGISSWANPLSYVISRVMKKKDLLILRGKISKPPSSSFTLIHKDSPAMRYADRWGTFVDRIDSYVLCSVEENAPKNFVEQVVSALRPLDILYLVSFSKELPHLHVYASPSEPEKIKTLLSILKKLI
;
A
#
# COMPACT_ATOMS: atom_id res chain seq x y z
N MET A 1 -9.89 -8.73 56.61
CA MET A 1 -8.88 -7.80 56.11
C MET A 1 -9.41 -7.23 54.80
N ASN A 2 -9.97 -6.01 54.79
CA ASN A 2 -10.29 -5.33 53.54
C ASN A 2 -9.01 -4.65 53.09
N GLU A 3 -8.30 -5.26 52.16
CA GLU A 3 -7.25 -4.57 51.44
C GLU A 3 -7.93 -3.43 50.65
N SER A 4 -7.80 -2.22 51.15
CA SER A 4 -8.27 -1.05 50.42
C SER A 4 -7.43 -0.93 49.15
N PHE A 5 -8.06 -1.12 48.00
CA PHE A 5 -7.44 -0.92 46.69
C PHE A 5 -6.94 0.52 46.61
N ASP A 6 -5.62 0.71 46.48
CA ASP A 6 -5.01 2.04 46.34
C ASP A 6 -5.17 2.49 44.88
N PRO A 7 -6.03 3.52 44.64
CA PRO A 7 -6.26 3.99 43.26
C PRO A 7 -4.98 4.63 42.65
N ALA A 8 -4.06 5.15 43.45
CA ALA A 8 -2.81 5.69 42.96
C ALA A 8 -1.90 4.58 42.42
N ALA A 9 -1.80 3.46 43.12
CA ALA A 9 -1.05 2.30 42.65
C ALA A 9 -1.60 1.74 41.30
N ALA A 10 -2.93 1.71 41.17
CA ALA A 10 -3.56 1.28 39.93
C ALA A 10 -3.20 2.19 38.73
N VAL A 11 -3.24 3.50 38.91
CA VAL A 11 -2.86 4.47 37.87
C VAL A 11 -1.40 4.28 37.46
N VAL A 12 -0.48 4.08 38.40
CA VAL A 12 0.93 3.85 38.11
C VAL A 12 1.12 2.56 37.31
N ILE A 13 0.46 1.48 37.71
CA ILE A 13 0.54 0.19 36.97
C ILE A 13 0.04 0.34 35.53
N VAL A 14 -1.09 0.99 35.33
CA VAL A 14 -1.64 1.26 34.00
C VAL A 14 -0.68 2.10 33.16
N ALA A 15 -0.09 3.15 33.74
CA ALA A 15 0.88 4.01 33.07
C ALA A 15 2.13 3.21 32.63
N ILE A 16 2.66 2.33 33.49
CA ILE A 16 3.80 1.47 33.18
C ILE A 16 3.45 0.51 32.02
N ILE A 17 2.26 -0.08 32.03
CA ILE A 17 1.80 -0.96 30.96
C ILE A 17 1.75 -0.19 29.62
N PHE A 18 1.10 0.97 29.58
CA PHE A 18 1.01 1.78 28.36
C PHE A 18 2.39 2.22 27.85
N PHE A 19 3.26 2.66 28.77
CA PHE A 19 4.63 3.05 28.41
C PHE A 19 5.42 1.88 27.83
N SER A 20 5.33 0.71 28.43
CA SER A 20 6.00 -0.51 27.95
C SER A 20 5.48 -0.89 26.55
N PHE A 21 4.18 -0.87 26.33
CA PHE A 21 3.59 -1.09 25.00
C PHE A 21 4.09 -0.06 23.99
N TYR A 22 4.16 1.22 24.37
CA TYR A 22 4.67 2.27 23.50
C TYR A 22 6.12 2.03 23.08
N VAL A 23 7.02 1.75 24.01
CA VAL A 23 8.44 1.55 23.75
C VAL A 23 8.67 0.30 22.88
N VAL A 24 8.12 -0.84 23.28
CA VAL A 24 8.26 -2.10 22.57
C VAL A 24 7.57 -2.02 21.20
N GLY A 25 6.34 -1.55 21.17
CA GLY A 25 5.54 -1.46 19.94
C GLY A 25 6.09 -0.48 18.92
N SER A 26 6.61 0.68 19.36
CA SER A 26 7.22 1.65 18.46
C SER A 26 8.52 1.12 17.86
N THR A 27 9.35 0.43 18.67
CA THR A 27 10.60 -0.19 18.21
C THR A 27 10.33 -1.30 17.17
N ALA A 28 9.38 -2.19 17.46
CA ALA A 28 8.99 -3.26 16.55
C ALA A 28 8.41 -2.71 15.23
N SER A 29 7.54 -1.71 15.33
CA SER A 29 6.94 -1.06 14.16
C SER A 29 8.00 -0.36 13.30
N ARG A 30 8.93 0.38 13.90
CA ARG A 30 10.05 1.03 13.19
C ARG A 30 10.92 0.00 12.46
N LYS A 31 11.28 -1.11 13.11
CA LYS A 31 12.05 -2.19 12.49
C LYS A 31 11.32 -2.78 11.28
N LYS A 32 10.01 -3.03 11.41
CA LYS A 32 9.18 -3.55 10.31
C LYS A 32 9.13 -2.58 9.13
N ILE A 33 8.86 -1.30 9.37
CA ILE A 33 8.83 -0.25 8.35
C ILE A 33 10.18 -0.08 7.66
N ALA A 34 11.27 -0.06 8.43
CA ALA A 34 12.62 0.05 7.88
C ALA A 34 12.95 -1.16 6.98
N LYS A 35 12.59 -2.38 7.40
CA LYS A 35 12.79 -3.59 6.60
C LYS A 35 12.01 -3.53 5.27
N ILE A 36 10.74 -3.17 5.30
CA ILE A 36 9.93 -3.03 4.08
C ILE A 36 10.51 -1.93 3.19
N GLY A 37 10.82 -0.77 3.75
CA GLY A 37 11.36 0.36 3.01
C GLY A 37 12.70 0.07 2.36
N SER A 38 13.63 -0.58 3.06
CA SER A 38 14.92 -0.99 2.49
C SER A 38 14.76 -2.02 1.37
N SER A 39 13.84 -2.98 1.51
CA SER A 39 13.55 -3.95 0.46
C SER A 39 13.00 -3.28 -0.81
N ILE A 40 12.13 -2.27 -0.66
CA ILE A 40 11.62 -1.49 -1.80
C ILE A 40 12.76 -0.69 -2.46
N GLN A 41 13.61 -0.03 -1.68
CA GLN A 41 14.75 0.73 -2.21
C GLN A 41 15.71 -0.18 -2.98
N GLN A 42 16.03 -1.36 -2.44
CA GLN A 42 16.85 -2.34 -3.10
C GLN A 42 16.21 -2.82 -4.41
N ALA A 43 14.91 -3.19 -4.39
CA ALA A 43 14.19 -3.61 -5.59
C ALA A 43 14.19 -2.54 -6.68
N VAL A 44 14.00 -1.27 -6.32
CA VAL A 44 14.05 -0.16 -7.27
C VAL A 44 15.45 0.03 -7.84
N ALA A 45 16.50 -0.05 -7.01
CA ALA A 45 17.89 0.05 -7.45
C ALA A 45 18.28 -1.07 -8.42
N GLU A 46 17.89 -2.32 -8.12
CA GLU A 46 18.10 -3.47 -9.00
C GLU A 46 17.38 -3.34 -10.35
N LEU A 47 16.26 -2.65 -10.39
CA LEU A 47 15.51 -2.35 -11.60
C LEU A 47 16.02 -1.10 -12.34
N GLY A 48 17.08 -0.45 -11.85
CA GLY A 48 17.72 0.71 -12.46
C GLY A 48 17.13 2.07 -12.06
N GLY A 49 16.20 2.11 -11.09
CA GLY A 49 15.66 3.34 -10.55
C GLY A 49 16.56 3.96 -9.48
N LYS A 50 16.34 5.23 -9.14
CA LYS A 50 17.09 5.96 -8.11
C LYS A 50 16.18 6.47 -7.01
N THR A 51 16.54 6.23 -5.76
CA THR A 51 15.87 6.83 -4.60
C THR A 51 16.23 8.32 -4.51
N THR A 52 15.22 9.19 -4.44
CA THR A 52 15.41 10.64 -4.34
C THR A 52 15.14 11.16 -2.93
N ALA A 53 14.21 10.53 -2.21
CA ALA A 53 13.92 10.84 -0.82
C ALA A 53 13.37 9.61 -0.09
N ALA A 54 13.68 9.51 1.20
CA ALA A 54 13.13 8.48 2.07
C ALA A 54 12.85 9.08 3.45
N ARG A 55 11.63 8.89 3.94
CA ARG A 55 11.21 9.30 5.29
C ARG A 55 10.59 8.12 6.00
N PHE A 56 11.09 7.81 7.17
CA PHE A 56 10.62 6.69 7.99
C PHE A 56 10.04 7.20 9.30
N GLY A 57 8.78 6.85 9.54
CA GLY A 57 8.09 7.08 10.81
C GLY A 57 7.94 5.79 11.62
N VAL A 58 7.12 5.83 12.66
CA VAL A 58 6.81 4.65 13.49
C VAL A 58 5.89 3.68 12.76
N SER A 59 4.91 4.19 12.03
CA SER A 59 3.87 3.38 11.39
C SER A 59 3.75 3.60 9.89
N ALA A 60 4.56 4.49 9.32
CA ALA A 60 4.56 4.77 7.89
C ALA A 60 5.95 5.10 7.36
N ALA A 61 6.20 4.77 6.10
CA ALA A 61 7.34 5.26 5.33
C ALA A 61 6.85 5.89 4.03
N VAL A 62 7.53 6.95 3.61
CA VAL A 62 7.33 7.60 2.31
C VAL A 62 8.65 7.57 1.57
N LEU A 63 8.65 6.93 0.42
CA LEU A 63 9.81 6.76 -0.44
C LEU A 63 9.52 7.41 -1.79
N SER A 64 10.42 8.22 -2.28
CA SER A 64 10.32 8.85 -3.60
C SER A 64 11.45 8.37 -4.51
N PHE A 65 11.12 8.10 -5.75
CA PHE A 65 12.02 7.51 -6.72
C PHE A 65 11.92 8.20 -8.08
N LYS A 66 12.95 8.00 -8.91
CA LYS A 66 13.02 8.45 -10.30
C LYS A 66 13.60 7.38 -11.20
N GLY A 67 13.18 7.39 -12.48
CA GLY A 67 13.85 6.64 -13.54
C GLY A 67 13.64 5.13 -13.47
N LEU A 68 12.40 4.67 -13.32
CA LEU A 68 12.06 3.26 -13.42
C LEU A 68 11.34 2.99 -14.76
N GLY A 69 12.11 2.70 -15.82
CA GLY A 69 11.55 2.59 -17.15
C GLY A 69 10.91 3.91 -17.59
N ASN A 70 9.69 3.85 -18.07
CA ASN A 70 8.91 5.03 -18.45
C ASN A 70 8.25 5.77 -17.27
N MET A 71 8.42 5.31 -16.04
CA MET A 71 8.03 6.07 -14.85
C MET A 71 9.08 7.12 -14.53
N GLU A 72 8.79 8.39 -14.83
CA GLU A 72 9.70 9.51 -14.54
C GLU A 72 9.91 9.72 -13.06
N GLN A 73 8.81 9.76 -12.32
CA GLN A 73 8.78 9.93 -10.87
C GLN A 73 7.68 9.04 -10.28
N PHE A 74 7.98 8.44 -9.15
CA PHE A 74 6.97 7.73 -8.39
C PHE A 74 7.27 7.79 -6.90
N SER A 75 6.23 7.67 -6.11
CA SER A 75 6.30 7.60 -4.65
C SER A 75 5.63 6.33 -4.16
N VAL A 76 6.21 5.75 -3.13
CA VAL A 76 5.65 4.61 -2.42
C VAL A 76 5.42 5.02 -0.98
N VAL A 77 4.17 4.92 -0.54
CA VAL A 77 3.77 5.13 0.85
C VAL A 77 3.45 3.76 1.43
N VAL A 78 4.14 3.39 2.49
CA VAL A 78 3.86 2.16 3.24
C VAL A 78 3.26 2.54 4.57
N GLY A 79 2.08 2.04 4.87
CA GLY A 79 1.43 2.18 6.17
C GLY A 79 1.26 0.81 6.84
N ILE A 80 1.64 0.71 8.10
CA ILE A 80 1.44 -0.51 8.90
C ILE A 80 0.60 -0.22 10.13
N SER A 81 -0.11 -1.23 10.61
CA SER A 81 -0.77 -1.18 11.92
C SER A 81 0.29 -1.13 13.01
N SER A 82 0.41 0.01 13.69
CA SER A 82 1.41 0.21 14.74
C SER A 82 0.98 -0.42 16.05
N TRP A 83 1.92 -1.03 16.76
CA TRP A 83 1.73 -1.57 18.11
C TRP A 83 2.04 -0.54 19.20
N ALA A 84 2.46 0.65 18.82
CA ALA A 84 2.83 1.70 19.77
C ALA A 84 1.66 2.21 20.64
N ASN A 85 0.43 2.03 20.18
CA ASN A 85 -0.78 2.35 20.94
C ASN A 85 -1.63 1.09 21.10
N PRO A 86 -1.78 0.53 22.30
CA PRO A 86 -2.51 -0.72 22.55
C PRO A 86 -3.98 -0.64 22.11
N LEU A 87 -4.66 0.49 22.34
CA LEU A 87 -6.04 0.67 21.90
C LEU A 87 -6.17 0.68 20.39
N SER A 88 -5.32 1.45 19.71
CA SER A 88 -5.29 1.47 18.24
C SER A 88 -4.95 0.10 17.66
N TYR A 89 -4.08 -0.67 18.31
CA TYR A 89 -3.73 -2.02 17.90
C TYR A 89 -4.93 -2.96 18.02
N VAL A 90 -5.62 -2.97 19.18
CA VAL A 90 -6.82 -3.80 19.37
C VAL A 90 -7.90 -3.43 18.36
N ILE A 91 -8.21 -2.14 18.19
CA ILE A 91 -9.18 -1.67 17.21
C ILE A 91 -8.79 -2.11 15.79
N SER A 92 -7.51 -1.98 15.41
CA SER A 92 -7.02 -2.42 14.10
C SER A 92 -7.19 -3.92 13.89
N ARG A 93 -7.00 -4.72 14.92
CA ARG A 93 -7.22 -6.18 14.89
C ARG A 93 -8.70 -6.53 14.74
N VAL A 94 -9.57 -5.91 15.55
CA VAL A 94 -11.03 -6.12 15.47
C VAL A 94 -11.56 -5.70 14.10
N MET A 95 -11.10 -4.55 13.59
CA MET A 95 -11.49 -4.04 12.27
C MET A 95 -10.77 -4.74 11.10
N LYS A 96 -9.92 -5.73 11.36
CA LYS A 96 -9.13 -6.46 10.35
C LYS A 96 -8.38 -5.51 9.40
N LYS A 97 -7.90 -4.36 9.94
CA LYS A 97 -7.10 -3.43 9.14
C LYS A 97 -5.82 -4.12 8.67
N LYS A 98 -5.60 -4.09 7.36
CA LYS A 98 -4.38 -4.63 6.73
C LYS A 98 -3.35 -3.53 6.56
N ASP A 99 -2.08 -3.92 6.60
CA ASP A 99 -1.00 -3.04 6.16
C ASP A 99 -1.22 -2.68 4.70
N LEU A 100 -0.83 -1.47 4.31
CA LEU A 100 -1.12 -0.93 2.99
C LEU A 100 0.14 -0.33 2.36
N LEU A 101 0.35 -0.66 1.10
CA LEU A 101 1.30 -0.03 0.22
C LEU A 101 0.53 0.75 -0.85
N ILE A 102 0.87 2.01 -1.01
CA ILE A 102 0.31 2.88 -2.04
C ILE A 102 1.46 3.35 -2.93
N LEU A 103 1.40 3.00 -4.21
CA LEU A 103 2.32 3.52 -5.21
C LEU A 103 1.58 4.55 -6.07
N ARG A 104 2.20 5.71 -6.30
CA ARG A 104 1.73 6.75 -7.19
C ARG A 104 2.84 7.13 -8.14
N GLY A 105 2.54 7.13 -9.44
CA GLY A 105 3.55 7.36 -10.46
C GLY A 105 3.14 8.38 -11.52
N LYS A 106 4.15 9.14 -11.99
CA LYS A 106 4.08 9.93 -13.22
C LYS A 106 4.72 9.11 -14.34
N ILE A 107 3.98 8.85 -15.40
CA ILE A 107 4.43 8.11 -16.59
C ILE A 107 4.77 9.14 -17.67
N SER A 108 5.86 8.90 -18.41
CA SER A 108 6.31 9.80 -19.51
C SER A 108 5.28 9.92 -20.63
N LYS A 109 4.61 8.82 -20.94
CA LYS A 109 3.50 8.79 -21.90
C LYS A 109 2.23 8.41 -21.14
N PRO A 110 1.36 9.37 -20.81
CA PRO A 110 0.11 9.07 -20.11
C PRO A 110 -0.74 8.10 -20.92
N PRO A 111 -1.54 7.26 -20.27
CA PRO A 111 -2.44 6.33 -20.94
C PRO A 111 -3.48 7.09 -21.76
N SER A 112 -3.94 6.49 -22.86
CA SER A 112 -4.96 7.08 -23.74
C SER A 112 -6.35 7.17 -23.11
N SER A 113 -6.62 6.34 -22.10
CA SER A 113 -7.88 6.33 -21.34
C SER A 113 -7.65 6.05 -19.88
N SER A 114 -8.58 6.51 -19.03
CA SER A 114 -8.54 6.26 -17.59
C SER A 114 -9.37 5.03 -17.24
N PHE A 115 -8.77 4.09 -16.50
CA PHE A 115 -9.48 2.92 -15.99
C PHE A 115 -8.86 2.42 -14.69
N THR A 116 -9.65 1.67 -13.93
CA THR A 116 -9.24 1.10 -12.64
C THR A 116 -9.64 -0.37 -12.59
N LEU A 117 -8.70 -1.21 -12.19
CA LEU A 117 -8.91 -2.62 -11.90
C LEU A 117 -8.91 -2.81 -10.38
N ILE A 118 -10.01 -3.32 -9.83
CA ILE A 118 -10.18 -3.58 -8.41
C ILE A 118 -10.30 -5.08 -8.21
N HIS A 119 -9.46 -5.65 -7.36
CA HIS A 119 -9.58 -7.07 -7.02
C HIS A 119 -10.89 -7.31 -6.26
N LYS A 120 -11.66 -8.32 -6.65
CA LYS A 120 -13.01 -8.61 -6.11
C LYS A 120 -13.07 -8.73 -4.58
N ASP A 121 -12.01 -9.31 -3.97
CA ASP A 121 -11.92 -9.52 -2.53
C ASP A 121 -11.21 -8.36 -1.80
N SER A 122 -10.96 -7.26 -2.51
CA SER A 122 -10.30 -6.08 -1.97
C SER A 122 -11.26 -5.24 -1.12
N PRO A 123 -10.79 -4.67 0.00
CA PRO A 123 -11.54 -3.63 0.71
C PRO A 123 -11.90 -2.42 -0.15
N ALA A 124 -11.15 -2.18 -1.24
CA ALA A 124 -11.40 -1.08 -2.18
C ALA A 124 -12.73 -1.24 -2.94
N MET A 125 -13.27 -2.47 -3.06
CA MET A 125 -14.56 -2.72 -3.70
C MET A 125 -15.73 -1.95 -3.05
N ARG A 126 -15.64 -1.63 -1.75
CA ARG A 126 -16.66 -0.81 -1.06
C ARG A 126 -16.74 0.62 -1.57
N TYR A 127 -15.74 1.05 -2.32
CA TYR A 127 -15.60 2.40 -2.85
C TYR A 127 -15.44 2.40 -4.38
N ALA A 128 -15.89 1.33 -5.04
CA ALA A 128 -15.77 1.17 -6.49
C ALA A 128 -16.37 2.36 -7.26
N ASP A 129 -17.52 2.87 -6.80
CA ASP A 129 -18.22 4.03 -7.38
C ASP A 129 -17.35 5.30 -7.51
N ARG A 130 -16.31 5.42 -6.67
CA ARG A 130 -15.37 6.55 -6.72
C ARG A 130 -14.36 6.45 -7.88
N TRP A 131 -14.25 5.28 -8.49
CA TRP A 131 -13.26 4.97 -9.52
C TRP A 131 -13.85 4.94 -10.92
N GLY A 132 -15.14 5.19 -11.06
CA GLY A 132 -15.86 5.21 -12.32
C GLY A 132 -17.05 4.27 -12.35
N THR A 133 -17.70 4.24 -13.49
CA THR A 133 -18.82 3.33 -13.73
C THR A 133 -18.30 1.89 -13.87
N PHE A 134 -19.03 0.92 -13.33
CA PHE A 134 -18.76 -0.48 -13.56
C PHE A 134 -18.87 -0.79 -15.06
N VAL A 135 -17.86 -1.41 -15.61
CA VAL A 135 -17.82 -1.73 -17.05
C VAL A 135 -17.87 -3.24 -17.28
N ASP A 136 -17.02 -4.02 -16.58
CA ASP A 136 -16.90 -5.45 -16.82
C ASP A 136 -16.24 -6.20 -15.63
N ARG A 137 -16.34 -7.54 -15.67
CA ARG A 137 -15.56 -8.42 -14.80
C ARG A 137 -14.57 -9.20 -15.64
N ILE A 138 -13.31 -9.08 -15.30
CA ILE A 138 -12.21 -9.76 -15.99
C ILE A 138 -11.46 -10.59 -14.94
N ASP A 139 -11.68 -11.91 -14.94
CA ASP A 139 -11.07 -12.85 -14.00
C ASP A 139 -11.39 -12.48 -12.53
N SER A 140 -10.37 -12.17 -11.73
CA SER A 140 -10.52 -11.76 -10.32
C SER A 140 -10.67 -10.26 -10.12
N TYR A 141 -10.75 -9.48 -11.21
CA TYR A 141 -10.83 -8.02 -11.19
C TYR A 141 -12.15 -7.50 -11.69
N VAL A 142 -12.56 -6.39 -11.12
CA VAL A 142 -13.65 -5.55 -11.60
C VAL A 142 -13.03 -4.36 -12.31
N LEU A 143 -13.37 -4.17 -13.58
CA LEU A 143 -12.98 -3.02 -14.37
C LEU A 143 -13.96 -1.86 -14.12
N CYS A 144 -13.43 -0.74 -13.67
CA CYS A 144 -14.16 0.52 -13.57
C CYS A 144 -13.51 1.53 -14.53
N SER A 145 -14.32 2.23 -15.31
CA SER A 145 -13.85 3.29 -16.20
C SER A 145 -14.78 4.49 -16.14
N VAL A 146 -14.23 5.66 -16.32
CA VAL A 146 -14.99 6.92 -16.49
C VAL A 146 -15.38 7.08 -17.97
N GLU A 147 -14.60 6.48 -18.87
CA GLU A 147 -14.78 6.55 -20.32
C GLU A 147 -15.38 5.25 -20.85
N GLU A 148 -16.30 5.33 -21.81
CA GLU A 148 -16.93 4.14 -22.40
C GLU A 148 -15.98 3.17 -23.10
N ASN A 149 -14.82 3.67 -23.55
CA ASN A 149 -13.85 2.92 -24.35
C ASN A 149 -12.54 2.71 -23.59
N ALA A 150 -12.54 1.88 -22.54
CA ALA A 150 -11.28 1.36 -22.01
C ALA A 150 -10.59 0.48 -23.08
N PRO A 151 -9.27 0.60 -23.30
CA PRO A 151 -8.55 -0.17 -24.31
C PRO A 151 -8.47 -1.66 -23.89
N LYS A 152 -9.43 -2.46 -24.36
CA LYS A 152 -9.59 -3.88 -23.95
C LYS A 152 -8.27 -4.66 -23.99
N ASN A 153 -7.52 -4.55 -25.08
CA ASN A 153 -6.24 -5.25 -25.23
C ASN A 153 -5.24 -4.89 -24.12
N PHE A 154 -5.15 -3.60 -23.77
CA PHE A 154 -4.25 -3.17 -22.71
C PHE A 154 -4.73 -3.60 -21.32
N VAL A 155 -6.03 -3.54 -21.07
CA VAL A 155 -6.66 -4.04 -19.83
C VAL A 155 -6.37 -5.53 -19.65
N GLU A 156 -6.59 -6.36 -20.68
CA GLU A 156 -6.33 -7.80 -20.65
C GLU A 156 -4.83 -8.10 -20.42
N GLN A 157 -3.94 -7.34 -21.06
CA GLN A 157 -2.50 -7.42 -20.83
C GLN A 157 -2.14 -7.11 -19.39
N VAL A 158 -2.70 -6.05 -18.80
CA VAL A 158 -2.49 -5.68 -17.39
C VAL A 158 -3.00 -6.78 -16.46
N VAL A 159 -4.23 -7.27 -16.66
CA VAL A 159 -4.81 -8.36 -15.85
C VAL A 159 -3.97 -9.62 -15.91
N SER A 160 -3.56 -10.03 -17.12
CA SER A 160 -2.71 -11.21 -17.32
C SER A 160 -1.37 -11.08 -16.60
N ALA A 161 -0.73 -9.92 -16.69
CA ALA A 161 0.55 -9.66 -16.04
C ALA A 161 0.43 -9.61 -14.51
N LEU A 162 -0.69 -9.13 -13.97
CA LEU A 162 -0.92 -8.99 -12.54
C LEU A 162 -1.52 -10.24 -11.89
N ARG A 163 -2.02 -11.20 -12.67
CA ARG A 163 -2.62 -12.45 -12.18
C ARG A 163 -1.80 -13.20 -11.13
N PRO A 164 -0.46 -13.33 -11.23
CA PRO A 164 0.34 -14.03 -10.23
C PRO A 164 0.49 -13.28 -8.91
N LEU A 165 -0.02 -12.05 -8.80
CA LEU A 165 0.14 -11.19 -7.63
C LEU A 165 -1.16 -11.13 -6.82
N ASP A 166 -1.24 -11.95 -5.78
CA ASP A 166 -2.33 -11.97 -4.79
C ASP A 166 -2.28 -10.82 -3.76
N ILE A 167 -1.24 -9.98 -3.83
CA ILE A 167 -1.05 -8.83 -2.93
C ILE A 167 -1.80 -7.56 -3.39
N LEU A 168 -2.32 -7.56 -4.61
CA LEU A 168 -2.94 -6.38 -5.19
C LEU A 168 -4.38 -6.18 -4.72
N TYR A 169 -4.70 -4.94 -4.41
CA TYR A 169 -6.06 -4.50 -4.10
C TYR A 169 -6.67 -3.70 -5.23
N LEU A 170 -5.87 -2.83 -5.86
CA LEU A 170 -6.32 -1.94 -6.91
C LEU A 170 -5.13 -1.46 -7.75
N VAL A 171 -5.35 -1.34 -9.06
CA VAL A 171 -4.45 -0.65 -9.99
C VAL A 171 -5.29 0.28 -10.84
N SER A 172 -4.93 1.55 -10.86
CA SER A 172 -5.59 2.57 -11.66
C SER A 172 -4.61 3.26 -12.58
N PHE A 173 -4.99 3.39 -13.82
CA PHE A 173 -4.33 4.20 -14.84
C PHE A 173 -5.19 5.43 -15.11
N SER A 174 -4.58 6.61 -15.19
CA SER A 174 -5.27 7.88 -15.40
C SER A 174 -4.54 8.75 -16.43
N LYS A 175 -5.30 9.50 -17.23
CA LYS A 175 -4.76 10.57 -18.09
C LYS A 175 -4.19 11.73 -17.28
N GLU A 176 -4.77 11.96 -16.09
CA GLU A 176 -4.38 13.02 -15.18
C GLU A 176 -3.38 12.54 -14.14
N LEU A 177 -2.59 13.46 -13.59
CA LEU A 177 -1.64 13.14 -12.54
C LEU A 177 -2.33 12.82 -11.20
N PRO A 178 -1.82 11.79 -10.53
CA PRO A 178 -0.80 10.84 -10.96
C PRO A 178 -1.36 9.82 -11.96
N HIS A 179 -0.59 9.50 -12.98
CA HIS A 179 -1.03 8.60 -14.07
C HIS A 179 -1.21 7.15 -13.63
N LEU A 180 -0.55 6.76 -12.54
CA LEU A 180 -0.60 5.41 -11.99
C LEU A 180 -0.88 5.47 -10.49
N HIS A 181 -1.87 4.71 -10.05
CA HIS A 181 -2.13 4.40 -8.66
C HIS A 181 -2.16 2.90 -8.45
N VAL A 182 -1.44 2.39 -7.45
CA VAL A 182 -1.49 0.99 -7.05
C VAL A 182 -1.68 0.90 -5.55
N TYR A 183 -2.62 0.07 -5.13
CA TYR A 183 -2.83 -0.29 -3.74
C TYR A 183 -2.54 -1.78 -3.59
N ALA A 184 -1.64 -2.12 -2.67
CA ALA A 184 -1.19 -3.48 -2.47
C ALA A 184 -0.91 -3.77 -0.98
N SER A 185 -0.76 -5.04 -0.64
CA SER A 185 -0.25 -5.45 0.67
C SER A 185 1.28 -5.38 0.69
N PRO A 186 1.90 -4.75 1.69
CA PRO A 186 3.37 -4.74 1.84
C PRO A 186 3.92 -5.99 2.53
N SER A 187 3.14 -7.05 2.70
CA SER A 187 3.51 -8.21 3.53
C SER A 187 4.68 -9.02 2.95
N GLU A 188 4.84 -9.04 1.63
CA GLU A 188 5.80 -9.89 0.92
C GLU A 188 6.73 -9.05 0.04
N PRO A 189 7.96 -8.75 0.48
CA PRO A 189 8.91 -7.92 -0.27
C PRO A 189 9.22 -8.43 -1.68
N GLU A 190 9.32 -9.75 -1.87
CA GLU A 190 9.59 -10.35 -3.20
C GLU A 190 8.44 -10.08 -4.18
N LYS A 191 7.21 -10.16 -3.73
CA LYS A 191 6.04 -9.82 -4.56
C LYS A 191 5.99 -8.33 -4.91
N ILE A 192 6.50 -7.46 -4.02
CA ILE A 192 6.63 -6.02 -4.32
C ILE A 192 7.67 -5.81 -5.43
N LYS A 193 8.81 -6.50 -5.38
CA LYS A 193 9.81 -6.48 -6.46
C LYS A 193 9.22 -6.95 -7.78
N THR A 194 8.49 -8.06 -7.76
CA THR A 194 7.78 -8.59 -8.93
C THR A 194 6.77 -7.57 -9.47
N LEU A 195 5.97 -6.93 -8.61
CA LEU A 195 5.05 -5.87 -8.99
C LEU A 195 5.76 -4.72 -9.70
N LEU A 196 6.85 -4.20 -9.13
CA LEU A 196 7.64 -3.12 -9.73
C LEU A 196 8.23 -3.53 -11.08
N SER A 197 8.69 -4.78 -11.22
CA SER A 197 9.19 -5.32 -12.49
C SER A 197 8.10 -5.41 -13.56
N ILE A 198 6.90 -5.86 -13.18
CA ILE A 198 5.73 -5.92 -14.08
C ILE A 198 5.34 -4.51 -14.51
N LEU A 199 5.21 -3.56 -13.57
CA LEU A 199 4.86 -2.18 -13.89
C LEU A 199 5.90 -1.53 -14.82
N LYS A 200 7.20 -1.79 -14.61
CA LYS A 200 8.27 -1.31 -15.51
C LYS A 200 8.10 -1.82 -16.95
N LYS A 201 7.57 -3.04 -17.13
CA LYS A 201 7.40 -3.64 -18.47
C LYS A 201 6.10 -3.20 -19.14
N LEU A 202 5.06 -2.91 -18.36
CA LEU A 202 3.72 -2.54 -18.86
C LEU A 202 3.65 -1.07 -19.28
N ILE A 203 4.47 -0.23 -18.69
CA ILE A 203 4.52 1.22 -18.90
C ILE A 203 5.71 1.60 -19.78
#